data_354e414bac5a3210fcb8401de7e193d4
#
_entry.id   354e414bac5a3210fcb8401de7e193d4
#
_cell.length_a   1.000
_cell.length_b   1.000
_cell.length_c   1.000
_cell.angle_alpha   90.00
_cell.angle_beta   90.00
_cell.angle_gamma   90.00
#
_symmetry.space_group_name_H-M   'P 1'
#
loop_
_entity.id
_entity.type
_entity.pdbx_description
1 polymer ?
#
loop_
_entity_poly.entity_id
_entity_poly.type
_entity_poly.pdbx_seq_one_letter_code
_entity_poly.pdbx_strand_id
1 'polypeptide(L)' 'MANIAFIGLGNMGAPMVANLLKAEHQVAAFDLVPELVAHAVAAGARAASSAQDACRN' A
#
# COMPACT_ATOMS: atom_id res chain seq x y z
N MET A 1 13.79 -3.71 7.76
CA MET A 1 12.55 -2.93 7.59
C MET A 1 12.75 -1.87 6.52
N ALA A 2 11.82 -1.75 5.59
CA ALA A 2 11.92 -0.79 4.49
C ALA A 2 10.63 0.00 4.36
N ASN A 3 10.73 1.21 3.79
CA ASN A 3 9.56 2.00 3.41
C ASN A 3 9.28 1.74 1.95
N ILE A 4 8.10 1.19 1.66
CA ILE A 4 7.75 0.74 0.33
C ILE A 4 6.53 1.50 -0.16
N ALA A 5 6.63 2.07 -1.36
CA ALA A 5 5.48 2.66 -2.04
C ALA A 5 4.87 1.61 -2.96
N PHE A 6 3.60 1.33 -2.79
CA PHE A 6 2.89 0.37 -3.63
C PHE A 6 1.82 1.12 -4.43
N ILE A 7 2.02 1.22 -5.72
CA ILE A 7 1.16 2.00 -6.60
C ILE A 7 0.51 1.06 -7.60
N GLY A 8 -0.83 1.12 -7.69
CA GLY A 8 -1.58 0.22 -8.56
C GLY A 8 -1.80 -1.13 -7.89
N LEU A 9 -2.76 -1.19 -6.97
CA LEU A 9 -2.98 -2.40 -6.17
C LEU A 9 -3.57 -3.55 -6.97
N GLY A 10 -4.68 -3.32 -7.66
CA GLY A 10 -5.34 -4.35 -8.44
C GLY A 10 -5.65 -5.60 -7.64
N ASN A 11 -5.95 -6.70 -8.35
CA ASN A 11 -6.29 -7.96 -7.69
C ASN A 11 -5.08 -8.64 -7.07
N MET A 12 -3.89 -8.37 -7.57
CA MET A 12 -2.67 -9.00 -7.09
C MET A 12 -1.97 -8.18 -6.02
N GLY A 13 -2.26 -6.88 -5.97
CA GLY A 13 -1.57 -5.98 -5.06
C GLY A 13 -1.89 -6.25 -3.60
N ALA A 14 -3.15 -6.52 -3.27
CA ALA A 14 -3.55 -6.71 -1.88
C ALA A 14 -2.80 -7.86 -1.19
N PRO A 15 -2.67 -9.05 -1.80
CA PRO A 15 -1.87 -10.11 -1.18
C PRO A 15 -0.39 -9.74 -1.05
N MET A 16 0.16 -9.00 -2.01
CA MET A 16 1.56 -8.58 -1.93
C MET A 16 1.77 -7.58 -0.81
N VAL A 17 0.85 -6.62 -0.65
CA VAL A 17 0.91 -5.67 0.45
C VAL A 17 0.85 -6.40 1.79
N ALA A 18 -0.05 -7.37 1.93
CA ALA A 18 -0.16 -8.14 3.16
C ALA A 18 1.14 -8.87 3.48
N ASN A 19 1.80 -9.44 2.48
CA ASN A 19 3.09 -10.12 2.68
C ASN A 19 4.18 -9.15 3.11
N LEU A 20 4.22 -7.96 2.51
CA LEU A 20 5.21 -6.94 2.87
C LEU A 20 5.01 -6.48 4.32
N LEU A 21 3.76 -6.29 4.72
CA LEU A 21 3.46 -5.89 6.10
C LEU A 21 3.83 -7.00 7.09
N LYS A 22 3.61 -8.25 6.72
CA LYS A 22 3.99 -9.39 7.53
C LYS A 22 5.50 -9.44 7.75
N ALA A 23 6.26 -9.00 6.77
CA ALA A 23 7.73 -8.93 6.86
C ALA A 23 8.20 -7.66 7.58
N GLU A 24 7.30 -6.92 8.22
CA GLU A 24 7.58 -5.74 9.00
C GLU A 24 8.07 -4.54 8.20
N HIS A 25 7.72 -4.49 6.91
CA HIS A 25 7.96 -3.30 6.10
C HIS A 25 6.84 -2.28 6.31
N GLN A 26 7.15 -1.02 6.12
CA GLN A 26 6.15 0.04 6.10
C GLN A 26 5.72 0.24 4.65
N VAL A 27 4.41 0.18 4.42
CA VAL A 27 3.86 0.26 3.07
C VAL A 27 2.93 1.46 2.96
N ALA A 28 3.18 2.32 1.98
CA ALA A 28 2.27 3.38 1.57
C ALA A 28 1.58 2.92 0.30
N ALA A 29 0.25 2.85 0.32
CA ALA A 29 -0.51 2.28 -0.79
C ALA A 29 -1.33 3.35 -1.49
N PHE A 30 -1.32 3.32 -2.82
CA PHE A 30 -2.13 4.21 -3.64
C PHE A 30 -2.72 3.45 -4.82
N ASP A 31 -3.99 3.73 -5.11
CA ASP A 31 -4.67 3.27 -6.31
C ASP A 31 -5.77 4.27 -6.65
N LEU A 32 -6.16 4.31 -7.91
CA LEU A 32 -7.27 5.16 -8.35
C LEU A 32 -8.61 4.65 -7.84
N VAL A 33 -8.68 3.39 -7.44
CA VAL A 33 -9.88 2.79 -6.88
C VAL A 33 -9.81 2.86 -5.35
N PRO A 34 -10.65 3.70 -4.71
CA PRO A 34 -10.55 3.87 -3.25
C PRO A 34 -10.74 2.59 -2.44
N GLU A 35 -11.55 1.67 -2.94
CA GLU A 35 -11.81 0.41 -2.23
C GLU A 35 -10.54 -0.43 -2.07
N LEU A 36 -9.67 -0.40 -3.08
CA LEU A 36 -8.42 -1.16 -3.02
C LEU A 36 -7.47 -0.56 -2.00
N VAL A 37 -7.44 0.77 -1.91
CA VAL A 37 -6.65 1.45 -0.88
C VAL A 37 -7.19 1.12 0.51
N ALA A 38 -8.51 1.11 0.66
CA ALA A 38 -9.13 0.78 1.95
C ALA A 38 -8.76 -0.62 2.41
N HIS A 39 -8.70 -1.59 1.49
CA HIS A 39 -8.29 -2.96 1.82
C HIS A 39 -6.84 -3.00 2.29
N ALA A 40 -5.96 -2.24 1.64
CA ALA A 40 -4.56 -2.17 2.05
C ALA A 40 -4.42 -1.55 3.44
N VAL A 41 -5.18 -0.48 3.71
CA VAL A 41 -5.17 0.17 5.02
C VAL A 41 -5.66 -0.79 6.10
N ALA A 42 -6.68 -1.57 5.81
CA ALA A 42 -7.18 -2.57 6.75
C ALA A 42 -6.11 -3.62 7.08
N ALA A 43 -5.19 -3.86 6.16
CA ALA A 43 -4.07 -4.79 6.40
C ALA A 43 -2.90 -4.11 7.11
N GLY A 44 -2.91 -2.78 7.27
CA GLY A 44 -1.89 -2.05 7.99
C GLY A 44 -1.08 -1.06 7.18
N ALA A 45 -1.38 -0.89 5.90
CA ALA A 45 -0.67 0.06 5.05
C ALA A 45 -1.15 1.49 5.31
N ARG A 46 -0.30 2.47 4.96
CA ARG A 46 -0.69 3.87 4.98
C ARG A 46 -1.42 4.21 3.68
N ALA A 47 -2.54 4.89 3.78
CA ALA A 47 -3.23 5.39 2.60
C ALA A 47 -2.50 6.63 2.07
N ALA A 48 -2.08 6.59 0.81
CA ALA A 48 -1.48 7.73 0.16
C ALA A 48 -2.53 8.48 -0.66
N SER A 49 -2.41 9.80 -0.72
CA SER A 49 -3.36 10.63 -1.45
C SER A 49 -3.06 10.68 -2.94
N SER A 50 -1.86 10.29 -3.34
CA SER A 50 -1.42 10.27 -4.72
C SER A 50 -0.22 9.34 -4.85
N ALA A 51 0.16 9.02 -6.09
CA ALA A 51 1.37 8.23 -6.31
C ALA A 51 2.60 8.97 -5.78
N GLN A 52 2.63 10.28 -5.94
CA GLN A 52 3.73 11.08 -5.42
C GLN A 52 3.78 11.04 -3.90
N ASP A 53 2.63 11.10 -3.24
CA ASP A 53 2.57 11.00 -1.79
C ASP A 53 3.02 9.63 -1.31
N ALA A 54 2.70 8.56 -2.04
CA ALA A 54 3.13 7.22 -1.67
C ALA A 54 4.66 7.10 -1.66
N CYS A 55 5.34 7.84 -2.53
CA CYS A 55 6.79 7.81 -2.63
C CYS A 55 7.50 8.69 -1.61
N ARG A 56 6.75 9.47 -0.83
CA ARG A 56 7.32 10.30 0.22
C ARG A 56 7.57 9.47 1.47
N ASN A 57 8.71 9.63 2.02
CA ASN A 57 9.06 8.99 3.29
C ASN A 57 8.90 9.94 4.44
#